data_44a56bcf97649e27a781bb4c71f102ba
#
_entry.id   44a56bcf97649e27a781bb4c71f102ba
#
_cell.length_a   1.000
_cell.length_b   1.000
_cell.length_c   1.000
_cell.angle_alpha   90.00
_cell.angle_beta   90.00
_cell.angle_gamma   90.00
#
_symmetry.space_group_name_H-M   'P 1'
#
loop_
_entity.id
_entity.type
_entity.pdbx_description
1 polymer ?
#
loop_
_entity_poly.entity_id
_entity_poly.type
_entity_poly.pdbx_seq_one_letter_code
_entity_poly.pdbx_strand_id
1 'polypeptide(L)'
;RSSDLVALGLALKKIKVNLGIEQQILKYAISAISVGVVKGEALLDLCYVEDSAADVDMNVVMRDAKEFIEVQGTGEHAAFDRKMLSTLLDLGEKACSEIYTLQMDLLGGELP
;
A
#
# COMPACT_ATOMS: atom_id res chain seq x y z
N ARG A 1 2.37 8.06 -1.70
CA ARG A 1 1.22 7.35 -1.15
C ARG A 1 0.24 6.97 -2.26
N SER A 2 -0.72 6.13 -1.95
CA SER A 2 -1.68 5.62 -2.93
C SER A 2 -2.51 6.72 -3.60
N SER A 3 -2.94 7.73 -2.85
CA SER A 3 -3.67 8.87 -3.39
C SER A 3 -2.82 9.72 -4.32
N ASP A 4 -1.53 9.86 -4.00
CA ASP A 4 -0.58 10.61 -4.84
C ASP A 4 -0.35 9.88 -6.16
N LEU A 5 -0.28 8.56 -6.15
CA LEU A 5 -0.16 7.77 -7.37
C LEU A 5 -1.39 7.95 -8.29
N VAL A 6 -2.59 7.95 -7.72
CA VAL A 6 -3.82 8.17 -8.49
C VAL A 6 -3.82 9.56 -9.11
N ALA A 7 -3.48 10.59 -8.34
CA ALA A 7 -3.40 11.96 -8.85
C ALA A 7 -2.38 12.09 -9.98
N LEU A 8 -1.18 11.50 -9.81
CA LEU A 8 -0.17 11.48 -10.85
C LEU A 8 -0.66 10.73 -12.08
N GLY A 9 -1.28 9.57 -11.89
CA GLY A 9 -1.82 8.76 -12.98
C GLY A 9 -2.86 9.49 -13.80
N LEU A 10 -3.78 10.20 -13.14
CA LEU A 10 -4.80 11.01 -13.83
C LEU A 10 -4.17 12.15 -14.63
N ALA A 11 -3.17 12.83 -14.06
CA ALA A 11 -2.43 13.89 -14.76
C ALA A 11 -1.70 13.34 -15.98
N LEU A 12 -1.03 12.19 -15.84
CA LEU A 12 -0.31 11.55 -16.96
C LEU A 12 -1.26 11.07 -18.05
N LYS A 13 -2.44 10.56 -17.70
CA LYS A 13 -3.47 10.20 -18.69
C LYS A 13 -3.90 11.41 -19.51
N LYS A 14 -4.11 12.55 -18.85
CA LYS A 14 -4.47 13.80 -19.53
C LYS A 14 -3.39 14.24 -20.50
N ILE A 15 -2.12 14.22 -20.08
CA ILE A 15 -0.97 14.55 -20.91
C ILE A 15 -0.90 13.61 -22.12
N LYS A 16 -1.05 12.32 -21.89
CA LYS A 16 -1.02 11.28 -22.91
C LYS A 16 -2.06 11.52 -24.01
N VAL A 17 -3.28 11.84 -23.61
CA VAL A 17 -4.38 12.14 -24.53
C VAL A 17 -4.09 13.42 -25.31
N ASN A 18 -3.66 14.50 -24.61
CA ASN A 18 -3.42 15.80 -25.22
C ASN A 18 -2.25 15.78 -26.21
N LEU A 19 -1.23 14.96 -25.95
CA LEU A 19 -0.04 14.88 -26.79
C LEU A 19 -0.06 13.72 -27.79
N GLY A 20 -1.12 12.88 -27.75
CA GLY A 20 -1.22 11.72 -28.63
C GLY A 20 -0.19 10.64 -28.33
N ILE A 21 0.29 10.55 -27.11
CA ILE A 21 1.26 9.53 -26.70
C ILE A 21 0.51 8.21 -26.51
N GLU A 22 0.95 7.16 -27.19
CA GLU A 22 0.33 5.83 -27.11
C GLU A 22 1.02 4.89 -26.12
N GLN A 23 2.28 5.15 -25.78
CA GLN A 23 3.02 4.30 -24.87
C GLN A 23 2.58 4.51 -23.42
N GLN A 24 2.60 3.42 -22.67
CA GLN A 24 2.32 3.45 -21.25
C GLN A 24 3.42 4.21 -20.50
N ILE A 25 3.06 5.28 -19.78
CA ILE A 25 4.01 6.11 -19.02
C ILE A 25 4.34 5.45 -17.68
N LEU A 26 3.31 4.96 -16.96
CA LEU A 26 3.49 4.25 -15.70
C LEU A 26 3.42 2.74 -15.95
N LYS A 27 4.43 2.01 -15.49
CA LYS A 27 4.48 0.56 -15.65
C LYS A 27 3.77 -0.19 -14.53
N TYR A 28 3.79 0.36 -13.30
CA TYR A 28 3.33 -0.34 -12.11
C TYR A 28 2.50 0.57 -11.24
N ALA A 29 1.50 0.01 -10.60
CA ALA A 29 0.78 0.66 -9.52
C ALA A 29 1.47 0.28 -8.20
N ILE A 30 1.72 1.28 -7.35
CA ILE A 30 2.36 1.08 -6.06
C ILE A 30 1.36 1.43 -4.98
N SER A 31 1.21 0.55 -4.00
CA SER A 31 0.40 0.78 -2.81
C SER A 31 1.25 0.57 -1.56
N ALA A 32 1.00 1.39 -0.56
CA ALA A 32 1.70 1.34 0.71
C ALA A 32 0.68 1.37 1.85
N ILE A 33 0.90 0.56 2.85
CA ILE A 33 0.00 0.44 3.98
C ILE A 33 0.79 0.25 5.27
N SER A 34 0.28 0.80 6.36
CA SER A 34 0.81 0.56 7.71
C SER A 34 -0.08 -0.43 8.43
N VAL A 35 0.51 -1.45 9.01
CA VAL A 35 -0.15 -2.42 9.85
C VAL A 35 0.63 -2.52 11.16
N GLY A 36 0.00 -2.97 12.20
CA GLY A 36 0.69 -3.10 13.49
C GLY A 36 -0.08 -3.92 14.48
N VAL A 37 0.49 -4.04 15.67
CA VAL A 37 -0.13 -4.76 16.78
C VAL A 37 -0.31 -3.79 17.93
N VAL A 38 -1.57 -3.65 18.39
CA VAL A 38 -1.92 -2.85 19.56
C VAL A 38 -2.68 -3.75 20.53
N LYS A 39 -2.14 -3.90 21.72
CA LYS A 39 -2.73 -4.76 22.77
C LYS A 39 -2.98 -6.19 22.29
N GLY A 40 -2.02 -6.75 21.52
CA GLY A 40 -2.09 -8.12 21.02
C GLY A 40 -2.97 -8.29 19.79
N GLU A 41 -3.57 -7.25 19.27
CA GLU A 41 -4.48 -7.29 18.13
C GLU A 41 -3.83 -6.65 16.89
N ALA A 42 -3.88 -7.36 15.76
CA ALA A 42 -3.38 -6.83 14.50
C ALA A 42 -4.36 -5.81 13.93
N LEU A 43 -3.87 -4.62 13.60
CA LEU A 43 -4.68 -3.51 13.10
C LEU A 43 -4.09 -2.95 11.81
N LEU A 44 -4.98 -2.41 10.99
CA LEU A 44 -4.67 -1.81 9.71
C LEU A 44 -4.81 -0.28 9.80
N ASP A 45 -3.99 0.46 9.01
CA ASP A 45 -4.07 1.92 8.93
C ASP A 45 -4.02 2.60 10.30
N LEU A 46 -2.95 2.34 11.04
CA LEU A 46 -2.78 2.92 12.36
C LEU A 46 -2.81 4.45 12.30
N CYS A 47 -3.69 5.07 13.09
CA CYS A 47 -3.64 6.50 13.27
C CYS A 47 -2.46 6.86 14.20
N TYR A 48 -2.10 8.15 14.26
CA TYR A 48 -0.93 8.59 15.03
C TYR A 48 -0.94 8.08 16.48
N VAL A 49 -2.10 8.14 17.14
CA VAL A 49 -2.22 7.70 18.54
C VAL A 49 -2.01 6.21 18.66
N GLU A 50 -2.62 5.42 17.79
CA GLU A 50 -2.43 3.97 17.75
C GLU A 50 -1.01 3.60 17.40
N ASP A 51 -0.41 4.31 16.43
CA ASP A 51 0.96 4.08 15.98
C ASP A 51 1.95 4.29 17.13
N SER A 52 1.80 5.37 17.89
CA SER A 52 2.69 5.67 19.01
C SER A 52 2.55 4.67 20.17
N ALA A 53 1.39 4.00 20.28
CA ALA A 53 1.13 2.99 21.30
C ALA A 53 1.30 1.56 20.79
N ALA A 54 1.63 1.37 19.52
CA ALA A 54 1.75 0.06 18.92
C ALA A 54 2.94 -0.72 19.49
N ASP A 55 2.72 -1.99 19.81
CA ASP A 55 3.78 -2.90 20.21
C ASP A 55 4.66 -3.29 19.02
N VAL A 56 4.04 -3.44 17.86
CA VAL A 56 4.70 -3.76 16.59
C VAL A 56 4.19 -2.79 15.52
N ASP A 57 5.10 -2.26 14.74
CA ASP A 57 4.79 -1.36 13.64
C ASP A 57 5.41 -1.90 12.36
N MET A 58 4.62 -2.02 11.30
CA MET A 58 5.08 -2.57 10.03
C MET A 58 4.56 -1.77 8.86
N ASN A 59 5.44 -1.51 7.90
CA ASN A 59 5.10 -0.89 6.62
C ASN A 59 5.22 -1.92 5.51
N VAL A 60 4.22 -1.99 4.66
CA VAL A 60 4.19 -2.91 3.52
C VAL A 60 3.98 -2.08 2.26
N VAL A 61 4.89 -2.23 1.30
CA VAL A 61 4.81 -1.57 0.00
C VAL A 61 4.77 -2.65 -1.07
N MET A 62 3.77 -2.60 -1.94
CA MET A 62 3.56 -3.63 -2.96
C MET A 62 3.46 -3.02 -4.37
N ARG A 63 3.87 -3.80 -5.35
CA ARG A 63 3.76 -3.50 -6.77
C ARG A 63 2.59 -4.31 -7.34
N ASP A 64 1.61 -3.62 -7.92
CA ASP A 64 0.41 -4.23 -8.54
C ASP A 64 -0.34 -5.18 -7.58
N ALA A 65 -0.19 -5.01 -6.27
CA ALA A 65 -0.75 -5.85 -5.23
C ALA A 65 -0.37 -7.34 -5.36
N LYS A 66 0.72 -7.63 -6.06
CA LYS A 66 1.21 -9.01 -6.30
C LYS A 66 2.58 -9.26 -5.73
N GLU A 67 3.43 -8.25 -5.74
CA GLU A 67 4.83 -8.40 -5.33
C GLU A 67 5.17 -7.39 -4.26
N PHE A 68 5.99 -7.79 -3.30
CA PHE A 68 6.48 -6.89 -2.26
C PHE A 68 7.68 -6.11 -2.77
N ILE A 69 7.64 -4.79 -2.59
CA ILE A 69 8.79 -3.91 -2.82
C ILE A 69 9.55 -3.73 -1.53
N GLU A 70 8.81 -3.54 -0.42
CA GLU A 70 9.39 -3.31 0.89
C GLU A 70 8.50 -3.89 1.96
N VAL A 71 9.13 -4.55 2.92
CA VAL A 71 8.50 -4.98 4.16
C VAL A 71 9.42 -4.54 5.29
N GLN A 72 8.95 -3.63 6.13
CA GLN A 72 9.73 -3.12 7.27
C GLN A 72 8.89 -3.28 8.52
N GLY A 73 9.39 -4.05 9.48
CA GLY A 73 8.69 -4.29 10.73
C GLY A 73 9.60 -4.11 11.92
N THR A 74 9.06 -3.54 12.99
CA THR A 74 9.80 -3.30 14.23
C THR A 74 8.92 -3.65 15.42
N GLY A 75 9.44 -4.51 16.29
CA GLY A 75 8.84 -4.75 17.61
C GLY A 75 9.30 -3.66 18.58
N GLU A 76 8.54 -2.59 18.68
CA GLU A 76 8.93 -1.43 19.49
C GLU A 76 8.77 -1.66 20.98
N HIS A 77 7.66 -2.28 21.38
CA HIS A 77 7.36 -2.58 22.78
C HIS A 77 7.23 -4.07 23.06
N ALA A 78 7.10 -4.87 22.02
CA ALA A 78 7.03 -6.32 22.11
C ALA A 78 7.59 -6.95 20.83
N ALA A 79 8.21 -8.10 20.96
CA ALA A 79 8.64 -8.88 19.81
C ALA A 79 7.42 -9.53 19.15
N PHE A 80 7.57 -9.97 17.92
CA PHE A 80 6.52 -10.69 17.19
C PHE A 80 7.09 -11.98 16.61
N ASP A 81 6.29 -13.04 16.63
CA ASP A 81 6.68 -14.34 16.10
C ASP A 81 6.34 -14.47 14.61
N ARG A 82 6.71 -15.62 14.03
CA ARG A 82 6.44 -15.89 12.62
C ARG A 82 4.95 -15.89 12.32
N LYS A 83 4.12 -16.37 13.23
CA LYS A 83 2.68 -16.39 13.04
C LYS A 83 2.10 -14.99 12.96
N MET A 84 2.54 -14.11 13.85
CA MET A 84 2.11 -12.70 13.83
C MET A 84 2.62 -12.01 12.56
N LEU A 85 3.86 -12.28 12.15
CA LEU A 85 4.39 -11.76 10.89
C LEU A 85 3.51 -12.16 9.71
N SER A 86 3.13 -13.42 9.62
CA SER A 86 2.22 -13.88 8.56
C SER A 86 0.87 -13.18 8.61
N THR A 87 0.31 -12.99 9.80
CA THR A 87 -0.96 -12.27 9.98
C THR A 87 -0.86 -10.83 9.51
N LEU A 88 0.23 -10.14 9.85
CA LEU A 88 0.46 -8.75 9.44
C LEU A 88 0.67 -8.66 7.93
N LEU A 89 1.39 -9.59 7.33
CA LEU A 89 1.59 -9.63 5.88
C LEU A 89 0.29 -9.90 5.13
N ASP A 90 -0.53 -10.83 5.63
CA ASP A 90 -1.85 -11.12 5.04
C ASP A 90 -2.75 -9.89 5.08
N LEU A 91 -2.77 -9.20 6.22
CA LEU A 91 -3.56 -7.97 6.40
C LEU A 91 -3.07 -6.87 5.46
N GLY A 92 -1.77 -6.66 5.38
CA GLY A 92 -1.16 -5.67 4.49
C GLY A 92 -1.41 -5.98 3.01
N GLU A 93 -1.26 -7.23 2.62
CA GLU A 93 -1.50 -7.68 1.23
C GLU A 93 -2.95 -7.48 0.83
N LYS A 94 -3.89 -7.83 1.70
CA LYS A 94 -5.32 -7.62 1.47
C LYS A 94 -5.64 -6.15 1.28
N ALA A 95 -5.10 -5.29 2.14
CA ALA A 95 -5.32 -3.85 2.06
C ALA A 95 -4.70 -3.27 0.78
N CYS A 96 -3.50 -3.68 0.42
CA CYS A 96 -2.86 -3.25 -0.83
C CYS A 96 -3.67 -3.69 -2.05
N SER A 97 -4.27 -4.88 -2.00
CA SER A 97 -5.14 -5.37 -3.08
C SER A 97 -6.39 -4.49 -3.24
N GLU A 98 -7.00 -4.08 -2.14
CA GLU A 98 -8.16 -3.18 -2.16
C GLU A 98 -7.78 -1.80 -2.69
N ILE A 99 -6.63 -1.27 -2.27
CA ILE A 99 -6.10 0.01 -2.76
C ILE A 99 -5.82 -0.08 -4.27
N TYR A 100 -5.20 -1.16 -4.70
CA TYR A 100 -4.91 -1.38 -6.12
C TYR A 100 -6.19 -1.38 -6.97
N THR A 101 -7.23 -2.08 -6.52
CA THR A 101 -8.52 -2.10 -7.20
C THR A 101 -9.10 -0.69 -7.31
N LEU A 102 -9.05 0.08 -6.22
CA LEU A 102 -9.53 1.45 -6.22
C LEU A 102 -8.72 2.35 -7.16
N GLN A 103 -7.40 2.21 -7.16
CA GLN A 103 -6.53 2.96 -8.07
C GLN A 103 -6.86 2.66 -9.53
N MET A 104 -7.04 1.38 -9.87
CA MET A 104 -7.36 0.97 -11.23
C MET A 104 -8.74 1.46 -11.66
N ASP A 105 -9.73 1.42 -10.79
CA ASP A 105 -11.06 1.93 -11.06
C ASP A 105 -11.04 3.43 -11.36
N LEU A 106 -10.28 4.20 -10.55
CA LEU A 106 -10.14 5.65 -10.74
C LEU A 106 -9.37 6.01 -12.01
N LEU A 107 -8.46 5.14 -12.43
CA LEU A 107 -7.67 5.35 -13.66
C LEU A 107 -8.28 4.70 -14.90
N GLY A 108 -9.50 4.15 -14.79
CA GLY A 108 -10.20 3.55 -15.91
C GLY A 108 -9.73 2.15 -16.27
N GLY A 109 -9.16 1.41 -15.31
CA GLY A 109 -8.78 0.01 -15.47
C GLY A 109 -7.37 -0.23 -15.97
N GLU A 110 -6.61 0.81 -16.31
CA GLU A 110 -5.22 0.66 -16.79
C GLU A 110 -4.36 1.84 -16.40
N LEU A 111 -3.05 1.62 -16.32
CA LEU A 111 -2.07 2.68 -16.07
C LEU A 111 -1.84 3.50 -17.34
N PRO A 112 -1.63 4.82 -17.18
CA PRO A 112 -1.36 5.69 -18.33
C PRO A 112 0.01 5.47 -18.97
#